data_a9f58235c51305bbb29b46f38e9e2e4f
#
_entry.id   a9f58235c51305bbb29b46f38e9e2e4f
#
_cell.length_a   1.000
_cell.length_b   1.000
_cell.length_c   1.000
_cell.angle_alpha   90.00
_cell.angle_beta   90.00
_cell.angle_gamma   90.00
#
_symmetry.space_group_name_H-M   'P 1'
#
loop_
_entity.id
_entity.type
_entity.pdbx_description
1 polymer ?
#
loop_
_entity_poly.entity_id
_entity_poly.type
_entity_poly.pdbx_seq_one_letter_code
_entity_poly.pdbx_strand_id
1 'polypeptide(L)'
;QAMGKPLQTKAFGNQLLYNLIPQIDVFTDNDYTKEEMKMYNETCKILHNDEIRVSATCVRVPVLRAHSEAIWVKCADPLTVEEVREAMSKQKGLLLMDDPTKRSYPMPLHCSMQEPVYVGRLRADLAEPGCVTFWCVADQIMKGAALNAIQIAEYLIQEGAFAK
;
A
#
# COMPACT_ATOMS: atom_id res chain seq x y z
N GLN A 1 -25.56 -6.56 -15.33
CA GLN A 1 -26.62 -6.26 -16.34
C GLN A 1 -26.99 -7.48 -17.20
N ALA A 2 -26.32 -8.60 -17.10
CA ALA A 2 -26.52 -9.79 -17.94
C ALA A 2 -27.94 -10.41 -17.89
N MET A 3 -28.83 -9.94 -17.05
CA MET A 3 -30.22 -10.41 -16.99
C MET A 3 -31.25 -9.28 -16.85
N GLY A 4 -30.95 -8.06 -17.28
CA GLY A 4 -31.89 -6.93 -17.26
C GLY A 4 -32.35 -6.48 -15.86
N LYS A 5 -31.77 -7.01 -14.79
CA LYS A 5 -32.08 -6.58 -13.42
C LYS A 5 -31.24 -5.38 -13.04
N PRO A 6 -31.80 -4.38 -12.36
CA PRO A 6 -31.02 -3.25 -11.88
C PRO A 6 -29.97 -3.74 -10.88
N LEU A 7 -28.73 -3.22 -11.00
CA LEU A 7 -27.66 -3.51 -10.05
C LEU A 7 -28.01 -2.94 -8.67
N GLN A 8 -27.83 -3.74 -7.64
CA GLN A 8 -27.98 -3.27 -6.27
C GLN A 8 -26.66 -2.63 -5.81
N THR A 9 -26.70 -1.35 -5.49
CA THR A 9 -25.54 -0.55 -5.07
C THR A 9 -25.51 -0.28 -3.56
N LYS A 10 -26.05 -1.19 -2.76
CA LYS A 10 -26.25 -0.99 -1.31
C LYS A 10 -24.95 -0.83 -0.51
N ALA A 11 -23.89 -1.50 -0.90
CA ALA A 11 -22.65 -1.52 -0.12
C ALA A 11 -21.84 -0.22 -0.23
N PHE A 12 -21.76 0.36 -1.42
CA PHE A 12 -20.88 1.50 -1.70
C PHE A 12 -21.62 2.72 -2.29
N GLY A 13 -22.93 2.69 -2.34
CA GLY A 13 -23.74 3.74 -2.97
C GLY A 13 -23.65 3.80 -4.50
N ASN A 14 -22.57 3.31 -5.07
CA ASN A 14 -22.29 3.26 -6.50
C ASN A 14 -21.94 1.83 -6.96
N GLN A 15 -22.10 1.57 -8.26
CA GLN A 15 -21.65 0.32 -8.86
C GLN A 15 -20.12 0.25 -8.83
N LEU A 16 -19.55 -0.85 -8.30
CA LEU A 16 -18.11 -1.09 -8.32
C LEU A 16 -17.65 -1.91 -9.54
N LEU A 17 -18.46 -2.86 -10.00
CA LEU A 17 -18.12 -3.69 -11.15
C LEU A 17 -17.93 -2.81 -12.41
N TYR A 18 -16.78 -2.93 -13.07
CA TYR A 18 -16.34 -2.10 -14.20
C TYR A 18 -16.29 -0.60 -13.90
N ASN A 19 -15.98 -0.24 -12.64
CA ASN A 19 -15.92 1.14 -12.20
C ASN A 19 -14.81 1.34 -11.16
N LEU A 20 -14.46 2.60 -10.91
CA LEU A 20 -13.62 3.04 -9.80
C LEU A 20 -14.42 4.01 -8.96
N ILE A 21 -14.34 3.88 -7.64
CA ILE A 21 -15.02 4.79 -6.72
C ILE A 21 -13.97 5.51 -5.88
N PRO A 22 -13.69 6.82 -6.14
CA PRO A 22 -12.69 7.59 -5.40
C PRO A 22 -13.21 8.07 -4.06
N GLN A 23 -13.66 7.12 -3.26
CA GLN A 23 -14.15 7.34 -1.91
C GLN A 23 -14.01 6.07 -1.09
N ILE A 24 -13.25 6.14 0.00
CA ILE A 24 -13.22 5.11 1.05
C ILE A 24 -13.49 5.81 2.38
N ASP A 25 -14.56 5.35 3.09
CA ASP A 25 -15.08 5.99 4.29
C ASP A 25 -15.77 7.34 3.99
N VAL A 26 -16.09 8.12 5.03
CA VAL A 26 -16.77 9.41 4.95
C VAL A 26 -15.77 10.54 4.73
N PHE A 27 -16.24 11.62 4.10
CA PHE A 27 -15.46 12.83 3.96
C PHE A 27 -15.32 13.58 5.29
N THR A 28 -14.20 14.24 5.46
CA THR A 28 -13.89 15.18 6.54
C THR A 28 -14.04 16.63 6.05
N ASP A 29 -13.88 17.61 6.93
CA ASP A 29 -14.12 19.03 6.63
C ASP A 29 -13.11 19.62 5.63
N ASN A 30 -12.03 18.91 5.31
CA ASN A 30 -11.00 19.32 4.36
C ASN A 30 -11.09 18.57 3.02
N ASP A 31 -12.25 18.00 2.70
CA ASP A 31 -12.53 17.23 1.48
C ASP A 31 -11.74 15.91 1.31
N TYR A 32 -10.91 15.53 2.28
CA TYR A 32 -10.31 14.22 2.35
C TYR A 32 -11.25 13.22 3.02
N THR A 33 -11.15 11.96 2.65
CA THR A 33 -11.85 10.89 3.39
C THR A 33 -11.09 10.51 4.67
N LYS A 34 -11.78 9.89 5.63
CA LYS A 34 -11.12 9.37 6.84
C LYS A 34 -10.01 8.39 6.52
N GLU A 35 -10.14 7.57 5.47
CA GLU A 35 -9.11 6.64 5.04
C GLU A 35 -7.85 7.38 4.55
N GLU A 36 -8.02 8.44 3.78
CA GLU A 36 -6.90 9.29 3.33
C GLU A 36 -6.22 10.00 4.51
N MET A 37 -7.00 10.46 5.49
CA MET A 37 -6.44 11.03 6.73
C MET A 37 -5.69 10.01 7.57
N LYS A 38 -6.06 8.72 7.52
CA LYS A 38 -5.24 7.66 8.11
C LYS A 38 -3.87 7.54 7.44
N MET A 39 -3.81 7.58 6.10
CA MET A 39 -2.52 7.55 5.40
C MET A 39 -1.59 8.65 5.92
N TYR A 40 -2.10 9.86 6.09
CA TYR A 40 -1.33 10.96 6.66
C TYR A 40 -0.92 10.70 8.11
N ASN A 41 -1.90 10.49 9.00
CA ASN A 41 -1.66 10.41 10.44
C ASN A 41 -0.85 9.18 10.85
N GLU A 42 -1.13 8.02 10.24
CA GLU A 42 -0.45 6.77 10.58
C GLU A 42 0.97 6.73 10.05
N THR A 43 1.24 7.31 8.89
CA THR A 43 2.61 7.44 8.37
C THR A 43 3.48 8.26 9.32
N CYS A 44 3.04 9.44 9.72
CA CYS A 44 3.76 10.27 10.69
C CYS A 44 3.96 9.54 12.02
N LYS A 45 2.90 8.89 12.53
CA LYS A 45 2.94 8.14 13.80
C LYS A 45 3.91 6.94 13.76
N ILE A 46 3.84 6.12 12.71
CA ILE A 46 4.67 4.90 12.58
C ILE A 46 6.14 5.26 12.40
N LEU A 47 6.42 6.31 11.64
CA LEU A 47 7.79 6.78 11.40
C LEU A 47 8.30 7.75 12.47
N HIS A 48 7.48 8.06 13.50
CA HIS A 48 7.82 8.97 14.59
C HIS A 48 8.33 10.34 14.09
N ASN A 49 7.72 10.86 13.02
CA ASN A 49 8.13 12.11 12.41
C ASN A 49 6.92 12.88 11.86
N ASP A 50 6.56 13.97 12.52
CA ASP A 50 5.43 14.83 12.15
C ASP A 50 5.75 15.80 11.00
N GLU A 51 7.00 15.85 10.53
CA GLU A 51 7.41 16.68 9.40
C GLU A 51 7.19 15.99 8.04
N ILE A 52 6.90 14.69 8.05
CA ILE A 52 6.61 13.93 6.82
C ILE A 52 5.33 14.45 6.18
N ARG A 53 5.44 14.82 4.90
CA ARG A 53 4.30 15.28 4.11
C ARG A 53 3.71 14.11 3.35
N VAL A 54 2.43 13.84 3.58
CA VAL A 54 1.69 12.76 2.94
C VAL A 54 0.45 13.31 2.28
N SER A 55 0.16 12.87 1.07
CA SER A 55 -1.12 13.10 0.42
C SER A 55 -1.52 11.84 -0.33
N ALA A 56 -2.77 11.45 -0.23
CA ALA A 56 -3.28 10.25 -0.85
C ALA A 56 -4.68 10.49 -1.42
N THR A 57 -5.04 9.72 -2.43
CA THR A 57 -6.42 9.54 -2.87
C THR A 57 -6.73 8.05 -2.81
N CYS A 58 -7.69 7.68 -1.97
CA CYS A 58 -8.08 6.29 -1.77
C CYS A 58 -9.24 5.92 -2.70
N VAL A 59 -9.04 4.87 -3.49
CA VAL A 59 -9.97 4.46 -4.54
C VAL A 59 -10.36 2.99 -4.38
N ARG A 60 -11.67 2.70 -4.38
CA ARG A 60 -12.15 1.33 -4.49
C ARG A 60 -12.01 0.84 -5.92
N VAL A 61 -11.39 -0.30 -6.06
CA VAL A 61 -11.17 -0.97 -7.34
C VAL A 61 -11.89 -2.33 -7.35
N PRO A 62 -12.34 -2.85 -8.50
CA PRO A 62 -13.07 -4.11 -8.59
C PRO A 62 -12.13 -5.33 -8.52
N VAL A 63 -11.29 -5.40 -7.49
CA VAL A 63 -10.45 -6.56 -7.16
C VAL A 63 -10.99 -7.24 -5.90
N LEU A 64 -10.81 -8.55 -5.79
CA LEU A 64 -11.34 -9.31 -4.66
C LEU A 64 -10.53 -9.09 -3.39
N ARG A 65 -9.21 -8.96 -3.51
CA ARG A 65 -8.28 -8.94 -2.39
C ARG A 65 -6.94 -8.35 -2.79
N ALA A 66 -6.14 -7.94 -1.84
CA ALA A 66 -4.87 -7.24 -1.90
C ALA A 66 -4.99 -5.75 -2.28
N HIS A 67 -4.46 -4.91 -1.40
CA HIS A 67 -4.31 -3.48 -1.68
C HIS A 67 -3.17 -3.24 -2.66
N SER A 68 -3.31 -2.19 -3.43
CA SER A 68 -2.30 -1.78 -4.41
C SER A 68 -2.10 -0.27 -4.32
N GLU A 69 -0.84 0.15 -4.33
CA GLU A 69 -0.47 1.54 -4.11
C GLU A 69 0.57 1.98 -5.15
N ALA A 70 0.30 3.10 -5.81
CA ALA A 70 1.30 3.82 -6.60
C ALA A 70 1.92 4.87 -5.68
N ILE A 71 3.19 4.70 -5.36
CA ILE A 71 3.88 5.50 -4.35
C ILE A 71 4.95 6.35 -5.02
N TRP A 72 4.98 7.62 -4.66
CA TRP A 72 6.02 8.58 -4.99
C TRP A 72 6.67 9.05 -3.69
N VAL A 73 8.00 9.05 -3.65
CA VAL A 73 8.76 9.39 -2.45
C VAL A 73 9.85 10.39 -2.77
N LYS A 74 9.88 11.46 -1.99
CA LYS A 74 10.98 12.42 -1.91
C LYS A 74 11.62 12.32 -0.54
N CYS A 75 12.89 11.99 -0.50
CA CYS A 75 13.70 12.02 0.73
C CYS A 75 14.40 13.38 0.91
N ALA A 76 14.87 13.65 2.13
CA ALA A 76 15.66 14.85 2.39
C ALA A 76 16.92 14.89 1.54
N ASP A 77 17.63 13.77 1.48
CA ASP A 77 18.73 13.55 0.56
C ASP A 77 18.25 12.82 -0.70
N PRO A 78 18.69 13.22 -1.89
CA PRO A 78 18.36 12.53 -3.13
C PRO A 78 18.82 11.06 -3.08
N LEU A 79 17.94 10.15 -3.50
CA LEU A 79 18.23 8.71 -3.57
C LEU A 79 18.26 8.25 -5.01
N THR A 80 19.19 7.34 -5.30
CA THR A 80 19.19 6.59 -6.55
C THR A 80 18.23 5.41 -6.48
N VAL A 81 17.77 4.95 -7.63
CA VAL A 81 16.93 3.75 -7.73
C VAL A 81 17.65 2.52 -7.17
N GLU A 82 18.95 2.43 -7.39
CA GLU A 82 19.81 1.35 -6.95
C GLU A 82 19.91 1.30 -5.42
N GLU A 83 20.11 2.43 -4.76
CA GLU A 83 20.14 2.51 -3.29
C GLU A 83 18.80 2.09 -2.68
N VAL A 84 17.68 2.55 -3.24
CA VAL A 84 16.35 2.15 -2.80
C VAL A 84 16.11 0.66 -3.03
N ARG A 85 16.50 0.13 -4.19
CA ARG A 85 16.42 -1.30 -4.51
C ARG A 85 17.23 -2.13 -3.54
N GLU A 86 18.44 -1.72 -3.22
CA GLU A 86 19.30 -2.42 -2.26
C GLU A 86 18.69 -2.41 -0.86
N ALA A 87 18.19 -1.27 -0.39
CA ALA A 87 17.53 -1.15 0.90
C ALA A 87 16.29 -2.06 1.00
N MET A 88 15.43 -2.01 -0.02
CA MET A 88 14.22 -2.85 -0.08
C MET A 88 14.55 -4.35 -0.15
N SER A 89 15.61 -4.75 -0.85
CA SER A 89 16.01 -6.16 -0.97
C SER A 89 16.46 -6.78 0.36
N LYS A 90 16.92 -5.96 1.28
CA LYS A 90 17.37 -6.37 2.63
C LYS A 90 16.24 -6.38 3.66
N GLN A 91 15.08 -5.81 3.30
CA GLN A 91 13.97 -5.67 4.25
C GLN A 91 13.23 -6.99 4.43
N LYS A 92 13.18 -7.49 5.67
CA LYS A 92 12.41 -8.68 6.03
C LYS A 92 10.91 -8.47 5.78
N GLY A 93 10.27 -9.43 5.15
CA GLY A 93 8.83 -9.36 4.84
C GLY A 93 8.48 -8.57 3.58
N LEU A 94 9.49 -8.07 2.85
CA LEU A 94 9.34 -7.44 1.55
C LEU A 94 9.98 -8.30 0.45
N LEU A 95 9.32 -8.41 -0.70
CA LEU A 95 9.84 -9.06 -1.90
C LEU A 95 9.83 -8.11 -3.09
N LEU A 96 10.99 -7.97 -3.72
CA LEU A 96 11.11 -7.26 -4.99
C LEU A 96 10.67 -8.18 -6.14
N MET A 97 9.66 -7.73 -6.89
CA MET A 97 9.16 -8.34 -8.12
C MET A 97 9.22 -7.26 -9.21
N ASP A 98 10.39 -7.06 -9.80
CA ASP A 98 10.66 -5.89 -10.63
C ASP A 98 11.52 -6.23 -11.85
N ASP A 99 10.96 -7.02 -12.76
CA ASP A 99 11.54 -7.29 -14.08
C ASP A 99 10.51 -6.95 -15.19
N PRO A 100 10.46 -5.68 -15.63
CA PRO A 100 9.54 -5.24 -16.67
C PRO A 100 9.71 -5.99 -18.01
N THR A 101 10.92 -6.48 -18.31
CA THR A 101 11.21 -7.20 -19.56
C THR A 101 10.50 -8.55 -19.61
N LYS A 102 10.32 -9.18 -18.45
CA LYS A 102 9.57 -10.41 -18.26
C LYS A 102 8.13 -10.18 -17.83
N ARG A 103 7.67 -8.92 -17.80
CA ARG A 103 6.36 -8.53 -17.26
C ARG A 103 6.14 -9.00 -15.81
N SER A 104 7.23 -9.08 -15.04
CA SER A 104 7.21 -9.47 -13.63
C SER A 104 7.11 -8.24 -12.75
N TYR A 105 5.95 -7.99 -12.21
CA TYR A 105 5.63 -6.92 -11.26
C TYR A 105 4.44 -7.34 -10.38
N PRO A 106 4.29 -6.75 -9.20
CA PRO A 106 3.22 -7.12 -8.29
C PRO A 106 1.82 -6.85 -8.86
N MET A 107 0.94 -7.81 -8.71
CA MET A 107 -0.48 -7.68 -9.06
C MET A 107 -1.36 -8.33 -7.98
N PRO A 108 -2.54 -7.77 -7.66
CA PRO A 108 -3.44 -8.33 -6.64
C PRO A 108 -3.71 -9.83 -6.81
N LEU A 109 -3.88 -10.29 -8.05
CA LEU A 109 -4.16 -11.69 -8.35
C LEU A 109 -3.07 -12.63 -7.86
N HIS A 110 -1.80 -12.22 -7.91
CA HIS A 110 -0.66 -13.05 -7.53
C HIS A 110 -0.21 -12.83 -6.08
N CYS A 111 -0.48 -11.65 -5.53
CA CYS A 111 -0.07 -11.28 -4.17
C CYS A 111 -1.14 -11.58 -3.12
N SER A 112 -2.36 -11.95 -3.52
CA SER A 112 -3.42 -12.36 -2.60
C SER A 112 -3.04 -13.64 -1.87
N MET A 113 -3.35 -13.71 -0.56
CA MET A 113 -3.05 -14.83 0.34
C MET A 113 -1.54 -15.10 0.51
N GLN A 114 -0.70 -14.15 0.16
CA GLN A 114 0.74 -14.21 0.37
C GLN A 114 1.14 -13.34 1.57
N GLU A 115 2.19 -13.77 2.28
CA GLU A 115 2.68 -13.08 3.47
C GLU A 115 3.45 -11.79 3.16
N PRO A 116 4.34 -11.74 2.14
CA PRO A 116 5.16 -10.58 1.89
C PRO A 116 4.38 -9.39 1.34
N VAL A 117 4.94 -8.21 1.59
CA VAL A 117 4.66 -7.02 0.80
C VAL A 117 5.49 -7.09 -0.47
N TYR A 118 4.86 -6.98 -1.63
CA TYR A 118 5.52 -7.03 -2.93
C TYR A 118 5.73 -5.62 -3.45
N VAL A 119 6.95 -5.34 -3.91
CA VAL A 119 7.30 -4.05 -4.53
C VAL A 119 7.90 -4.29 -5.90
N GLY A 120 7.53 -3.47 -6.84
CA GLY A 120 8.08 -3.47 -8.19
C GLY A 120 7.82 -2.15 -8.90
N ARG A 121 8.16 -2.08 -10.18
CA ARG A 121 8.07 -0.85 -10.97
C ARG A 121 8.86 0.30 -10.34
N LEU A 122 9.97 -0.05 -9.67
CA LEU A 122 10.88 0.91 -9.05
C LEU A 122 11.65 1.69 -10.13
N ARG A 123 11.55 2.99 -10.10
CA ARG A 123 12.15 3.88 -11.11
C ARG A 123 12.35 5.29 -10.57
N ALA A 124 13.27 6.03 -11.19
CA ALA A 124 13.40 7.46 -10.94
C ALA A 124 12.13 8.19 -11.39
N ASP A 125 11.77 9.24 -10.67
CA ASP A 125 10.68 10.12 -11.07
C ASP A 125 11.13 11.01 -12.24
N LEU A 126 10.24 11.26 -13.18
CA LEU A 126 10.56 12.08 -14.36
C LEU A 126 10.38 13.57 -14.13
N ALA A 127 9.57 13.95 -13.15
CA ALA A 127 9.24 15.34 -12.88
C ALA A 127 10.13 15.96 -11.80
N GLU A 128 10.57 15.16 -10.82
CA GLU A 128 11.35 15.65 -9.68
C GLU A 128 12.64 14.82 -9.52
N PRO A 129 13.79 15.37 -9.88
CA PRO A 129 15.08 14.69 -9.72
C PRO A 129 15.35 14.28 -8.26
N GLY A 130 15.93 13.10 -8.07
CA GLY A 130 16.23 12.55 -6.74
C GLY A 130 15.02 11.93 -6.02
N CYS A 131 13.85 11.92 -6.65
CA CYS A 131 12.69 11.20 -6.18
C CYS A 131 12.56 9.83 -6.86
N VAL A 132 11.96 8.90 -6.17
CA VAL A 132 11.67 7.57 -6.68
C VAL A 132 10.20 7.26 -6.63
N THR A 133 9.75 6.45 -7.56
CA THR A 133 8.37 5.98 -7.60
C THR A 133 8.35 4.46 -7.78
N PHE A 134 7.40 3.80 -7.14
CA PHE A 134 7.25 2.36 -7.20
C PHE A 134 5.79 1.93 -7.03
N TRP A 135 5.55 0.68 -7.27
CA TRP A 135 4.28 0.02 -7.10
C TRP A 135 4.36 -1.01 -5.99
N CYS A 136 3.43 -0.94 -5.04
CA CYS A 136 3.36 -1.84 -3.90
C CYS A 136 2.04 -2.61 -3.92
N VAL A 137 2.09 -3.91 -3.59
CA VAL A 137 0.90 -4.75 -3.42
C VAL A 137 1.07 -5.64 -2.20
N ALA A 138 0.07 -5.64 -1.32
CA ALA A 138 0.07 -6.48 -0.13
C ALA A 138 -1.34 -7.00 0.19
N ASP A 139 -1.41 -8.20 0.75
CA ASP A 139 -2.65 -8.74 1.26
C ASP A 139 -2.99 -8.09 2.61
N GLN A 140 -4.02 -7.24 2.61
CA GLN A 140 -4.43 -6.47 3.79
C GLN A 140 -4.95 -7.33 4.94
N ILE A 141 -5.43 -8.54 4.66
CA ILE A 141 -5.91 -9.46 5.71
C ILE A 141 -4.73 -10.19 6.37
N MET A 142 -3.65 -10.40 5.62
CA MET A 142 -2.40 -10.98 6.12
C MET A 142 -1.54 -9.91 6.79
N LYS A 143 -0.78 -9.16 6.02
CA LYS A 143 0.22 -8.19 6.52
C LYS A 143 -0.39 -6.98 7.21
N GLY A 144 -1.55 -6.51 6.77
CA GLY A 144 -2.27 -5.39 7.40
C GLY A 144 -3.10 -5.77 8.63
N ALA A 145 -3.25 -7.07 8.96
CA ALA A 145 -4.13 -7.52 10.03
C ALA A 145 -3.56 -8.75 10.79
N ALA A 146 -4.06 -9.95 10.52
CA ALA A 146 -3.81 -11.13 11.35
C ALA A 146 -2.32 -11.52 11.41
N LEU A 147 -1.65 -11.61 10.27
CA LEU A 147 -0.23 -11.97 10.21
C LEU A 147 0.63 -10.91 10.91
N ASN A 148 0.34 -9.63 10.71
CA ASN A 148 1.10 -8.55 11.34
C ASN A 148 1.01 -8.59 12.87
N ALA A 149 -0.16 -8.92 13.42
CA ALA A 149 -0.32 -9.08 14.86
C ALA A 149 0.54 -10.23 15.43
N ILE A 150 0.60 -11.36 14.70
CA ILE A 150 1.45 -12.50 15.06
C ILE A 150 2.93 -12.10 14.99
N GLN A 151 3.35 -11.44 13.92
CA GLN A 151 4.75 -11.01 13.75
C GLN A 151 5.19 -10.00 14.84
N ILE A 152 4.30 -9.11 15.27
CA ILE A 152 4.56 -8.21 16.40
C ILE A 152 4.76 -9.01 17.68
N ALA A 153 3.91 -10.00 17.96
CA ALA A 153 4.05 -10.85 19.16
C ALA A 153 5.37 -11.65 19.14
N GLU A 154 5.72 -12.24 17.99
CA GLU A 154 6.99 -12.95 17.81
C GLU A 154 8.20 -12.03 18.04
N TYR A 155 8.16 -10.82 17.49
CA TYR A 155 9.21 -9.82 17.69
C TYR A 155 9.37 -9.45 19.19
N LEU A 156 8.27 -9.18 19.88
CA LEU A 156 8.30 -8.85 21.31
C LEU A 156 8.83 -10.01 22.16
N ILE A 157 8.53 -11.27 21.79
CA ILE A 157 9.09 -12.44 22.46
C ILE A 157 10.61 -12.52 22.25
N GLN A 158 11.08 -12.30 21.01
CA GLN A 158 12.50 -12.30 20.67
C GLN A 158 13.28 -11.20 21.42
N GLU A 159 12.69 -10.03 21.58
CA GLU A 159 13.26 -8.90 22.33
C GLU A 159 13.16 -9.09 23.86
N GLY A 160 12.59 -10.19 24.33
CA GLY A 160 12.48 -10.48 25.76
C GLY A 160 11.45 -9.62 26.51
N ALA A 161 10.52 -9.00 25.82
CA ALA A 161 9.52 -8.11 26.42
C ALA A 161 8.65 -8.79 27.49
N PHE A 162 8.57 -10.11 27.47
CA PHE A 162 7.81 -10.92 28.42
C PHE A 162 8.69 -11.73 29.37
N ALA A 163 10.04 -11.61 29.32
CA ALA A 163 10.94 -12.21 30.28
C ALA A 163 10.81 -11.44 31.61
N LYS A 164 10.42 -12.14 32.67
CA LYS A 164 10.39 -11.61 34.04
C LYS A 164 11.69 -11.91 34.74
#